data_5126410682138f93d852b5e9022c5132
#
_entry.id   5126410682138f93d852b5e9022c5132
#
_cell.length_a   1.000
_cell.length_b   1.000
_cell.length_c   1.000
_cell.angle_alpha   90.00
_cell.angle_beta   90.00
_cell.angle_gamma   90.00
#
_symmetry.space_group_name_H-M   'P 1'
#
loop_
_entity.id
_entity.type
_entity.pdbx_description
1 polymer ?
#
loop_
_entity_poly.entity_id
_entity_poly.type
_entity_poly.pdbx_seq_one_letter_code
_entity_poly.pdbx_strand_id
1 'polypeptide(L)'
;MLLTIDRVQIATPDAKSAAEMWRRRLGAEQVSADRVRGLGAKRVTLRAGTGEIELLEPEGNGVVADELARRGRSHLFGAGATSLDPRALVHHATSVGVEHQHENGQDFLRFEIEGKPVHFVISPPRTVEPVGGIDFLYEVTLLAADQAAAVTRFAEVFRLDTRNFVTITSELFGYTGVLTLFAPDRLDRFEVITPTDFTKTLGRYHARQGSSFYMAYAESREIGRIERSAKADDVGHTLDPREEKRSGRDPEQLWLHPPALGGMMLGLSRPTLGWRWSGHPER
;
A
#
# COMPACT_ATOMS: atom_id res chain seq x y z
N MET A 1 5.59 -6.03 17.54
CA MET A 1 4.24 -5.58 17.12
C MET A 1 4.39 -4.46 16.10
N LEU A 2 3.64 -4.51 14.99
CA LEU A 2 3.57 -3.43 14.01
C LEU A 2 2.87 -2.20 14.62
N LEU A 3 3.27 -1.00 14.16
CA LEU A 3 2.71 0.26 14.64
C LEU A 3 1.99 1.03 13.53
N THR A 4 2.71 1.38 12.47
CA THR A 4 2.17 2.22 11.39
C THR A 4 2.59 1.66 10.05
N ILE A 5 1.72 1.74 9.06
CA ILE A 5 2.10 1.61 7.65
C ILE A 5 2.93 2.85 7.31
N ASP A 6 4.21 2.68 7.05
CA ASP A 6 5.12 3.81 6.87
C ASP A 6 5.65 3.94 5.44
N ARG A 7 5.44 2.93 4.58
CA ARG A 7 5.92 2.98 3.20
C ARG A 7 5.19 2.05 2.25
N VAL A 8 5.35 2.37 0.98
CA VAL A 8 5.06 1.48 -0.15
C VAL A 8 6.26 1.44 -1.09
N GLN A 9 6.44 0.31 -1.75
CA GLN A 9 7.48 0.09 -2.75
C GLN A 9 6.84 -0.11 -4.12
N ILE A 10 7.29 0.63 -5.13
CA ILE A 10 6.80 0.54 -6.51
C ILE A 10 7.95 0.08 -7.39
N ALA A 11 7.80 -1.07 -8.04
CA ALA A 11 8.69 -1.50 -9.11
C ALA A 11 8.34 -0.72 -10.39
N THR A 12 9.34 -0.06 -10.97
CA THR A 12 9.15 0.79 -12.16
C THR A 12 10.41 0.76 -13.04
N PRO A 13 10.28 0.79 -14.37
CA PRO A 13 11.44 0.92 -15.27
C PRO A 13 12.02 2.33 -15.29
N ASP A 14 11.34 3.33 -14.74
CA ASP A 14 11.76 4.74 -14.72
C ASP A 14 11.33 5.40 -13.41
N ALA A 15 12.22 5.34 -12.42
CA ALA A 15 11.99 5.93 -11.09
C ALA A 15 11.91 7.46 -11.14
N LYS A 16 12.61 8.10 -12.08
CA LYS A 16 12.59 9.56 -12.22
C LYS A 16 11.23 10.05 -12.71
N SER A 17 10.68 9.42 -13.74
CA SER A 17 9.35 9.75 -14.25
C SER A 17 8.27 9.49 -13.18
N ALA A 18 8.34 8.35 -12.49
CA ALA A 18 7.43 8.04 -11.40
C ALA A 18 7.52 9.07 -10.25
N ALA A 19 8.74 9.50 -9.87
CA ALA A 19 8.95 10.52 -8.85
C ALA A 19 8.29 11.85 -9.22
N GLU A 20 8.39 12.27 -10.49
CA GLU A 20 7.76 13.50 -10.96
C GLU A 20 6.22 13.44 -10.89
N MET A 21 5.62 12.26 -11.16
CA MET A 21 4.18 12.06 -11.01
C MET A 21 3.73 12.27 -9.55
N TRP A 22 4.46 11.71 -8.57
CA TRP A 22 4.18 11.88 -7.15
C TRP A 22 4.36 13.33 -6.68
N ARG A 23 5.43 14.00 -7.12
CA ARG A 23 5.68 15.41 -6.81
C ARG A 23 4.57 16.31 -7.34
N ARG A 24 4.24 16.16 -8.62
CA ARG A 24 3.23 16.96 -9.28
C ARG A 24 1.83 16.76 -8.68
N ARG A 25 1.47 15.51 -8.37
CA ARG A 25 0.12 15.15 -7.93
C ARG A 25 -0.12 15.39 -6.44
N LEU A 26 0.84 14.99 -5.64
CA LEU A 26 0.70 14.94 -4.18
C LEU A 26 1.69 15.86 -3.45
N GLY A 27 2.57 16.56 -4.16
CA GLY A 27 3.58 17.41 -3.53
C GLY A 27 4.64 16.61 -2.78
N ALA A 28 4.87 15.35 -3.16
CA ALA A 28 5.89 14.53 -2.53
C ALA A 28 7.30 15.10 -2.75
N GLU A 29 8.20 14.92 -1.79
CA GLU A 29 9.57 15.43 -1.84
C GLU A 29 10.57 14.27 -1.83
N GLN A 30 11.61 14.37 -2.67
CA GLN A 30 12.69 13.38 -2.65
C GLN A 30 13.55 13.56 -1.42
N VAL A 31 13.71 12.47 -0.64
CA VAL A 31 14.51 12.47 0.59
C VAL A 31 15.83 11.70 0.45
N SER A 32 15.90 10.72 -0.46
CA SER A 32 17.13 9.99 -0.73
C SER A 32 17.14 9.34 -2.12
N ALA A 33 18.34 8.91 -2.52
CA ALA A 33 18.53 7.99 -3.65
C ALA A 33 19.72 7.08 -3.31
N ASP A 34 19.53 5.78 -3.43
CA ASP A 34 20.55 4.78 -3.10
C ASP A 34 20.37 3.51 -3.95
N ARG A 35 21.04 2.43 -3.54
CA ARG A 35 20.89 1.09 -4.13
C ARG A 35 20.44 0.10 -3.07
N VAL A 36 19.53 -0.78 -3.43
CA VAL A 36 19.15 -1.96 -2.65
C VAL A 36 19.66 -3.19 -3.40
N ARG A 37 20.86 -3.63 -3.01
CA ARG A 37 21.57 -4.71 -3.72
C ARG A 37 20.82 -6.02 -3.67
N GLY A 38 20.21 -6.32 -2.53
CA GLY A 38 19.42 -7.54 -2.37
C GLY A 38 18.19 -7.61 -3.26
N LEU A 39 17.69 -6.47 -3.73
CA LEU A 39 16.59 -6.40 -4.70
C LEU A 39 17.07 -6.22 -6.16
N GLY A 40 18.39 -5.97 -6.36
CA GLY A 40 18.95 -5.62 -7.67
C GLY A 40 18.37 -4.31 -8.22
N ALA A 41 18.26 -3.29 -7.39
CA ALA A 41 17.57 -2.06 -7.76
C ALA A 41 18.29 -0.79 -7.30
N LYS A 42 18.20 0.25 -8.13
CA LYS A 42 18.31 1.65 -7.68
C LYS A 42 17.00 2.04 -7.04
N ARG A 43 17.09 2.83 -5.96
CA ARG A 43 15.92 3.32 -5.26
C ARG A 43 15.92 4.83 -5.17
N VAL A 44 14.80 5.44 -5.51
CA VAL A 44 14.48 6.83 -5.18
C VAL A 44 13.42 6.81 -4.10
N THR A 45 13.69 7.44 -2.97
CA THR A 45 12.74 7.55 -1.86
C THR A 45 12.15 8.94 -1.83
N LEU A 46 10.83 9.00 -1.87
CA LEU A 46 10.06 10.23 -1.69
C LEU A 46 9.37 10.20 -0.32
N ARG A 47 9.18 11.37 0.27
CA ARG A 47 8.25 11.59 1.37
C ARG A 47 6.92 12.08 0.84
N ALA A 48 5.82 11.43 1.29
CA ALA A 48 4.45 11.84 1.04
C ALA A 48 3.66 11.66 2.35
N GLY A 49 3.14 12.74 2.91
CA GLY A 49 2.69 12.75 4.29
C GLY A 49 3.83 12.41 5.24
N THR A 50 3.56 11.61 6.25
CA THR A 50 4.58 11.03 7.13
C THR A 50 5.20 9.74 6.58
N GLY A 51 4.69 9.21 5.44
CA GLY A 51 5.13 7.97 4.81
C GLY A 51 6.22 8.15 3.76
N GLU A 52 6.78 7.04 3.30
CA GLU A 52 7.77 6.98 2.24
C GLU A 52 7.26 6.18 1.04
N ILE A 53 7.58 6.68 -0.15
CA ILE A 53 7.32 6.02 -1.42
C ILE A 53 8.68 5.65 -2.00
N GLU A 54 8.98 4.37 -2.04
CA GLU A 54 10.23 3.83 -2.57
C GLU A 54 10.02 3.38 -4.02
N LEU A 55 10.64 4.09 -4.95
CA LEU A 55 10.59 3.78 -6.38
C LEU A 55 11.81 2.93 -6.72
N LEU A 56 11.57 1.68 -7.08
CA LEU A 56 12.59 0.67 -7.34
C LEU A 56 12.77 0.50 -8.85
N GLU A 57 13.91 0.95 -9.37
CA GLU A 57 14.30 0.79 -10.76
C GLU A 57 15.33 -0.34 -10.88
N PRO A 58 15.15 -1.35 -11.77
CA PRO A 58 16.10 -2.43 -11.91
C PRO A 58 17.52 -1.96 -12.19
N GLU A 59 18.50 -2.56 -11.51
CA GLU A 59 19.92 -2.40 -11.83
C GLU A 59 20.53 -3.78 -12.15
N GLY A 60 20.45 -4.16 -13.42
CA GLY A 60 20.85 -5.49 -13.89
C GLY A 60 19.77 -6.55 -13.59
N ASN A 61 20.21 -7.79 -13.32
CA ASN A 61 19.32 -8.89 -12.93
C ASN A 61 19.01 -8.81 -11.43
N GLY A 62 17.82 -9.24 -11.03
CA GLY A 62 17.42 -9.29 -9.62
C GLY A 62 15.91 -9.31 -9.44
N VAL A 63 15.49 -9.33 -8.19
CA VAL A 63 14.06 -9.50 -7.81
C VAL A 63 13.16 -8.47 -8.48
N VAL A 64 13.57 -7.19 -8.53
CA VAL A 64 12.77 -6.12 -9.15
C VAL A 64 12.68 -6.30 -10.66
N ALA A 65 13.77 -6.71 -11.33
CA ALA A 65 13.77 -6.99 -12.76
C ALA A 65 12.83 -8.15 -13.10
N ASP A 66 12.89 -9.24 -12.34
CA ASP A 66 12.05 -10.43 -12.52
C ASP A 66 10.57 -10.11 -12.33
N GLU A 67 10.23 -9.32 -11.30
CA GLU A 67 8.86 -8.90 -11.04
C GLU A 67 8.32 -7.99 -12.14
N LEU A 68 9.11 -7.04 -12.63
CA LEU A 68 8.72 -6.19 -13.76
C LEU A 68 8.52 -7.00 -15.04
N ALA A 69 9.41 -7.96 -15.33
CA ALA A 69 9.27 -8.85 -16.48
C ALA A 69 7.97 -9.70 -16.37
N ARG A 70 7.70 -10.24 -15.18
CA ARG A 70 6.50 -11.04 -14.91
C ARG A 70 5.21 -10.24 -15.05
N ARG A 71 5.20 -8.98 -14.58
CA ARG A 71 4.02 -8.10 -14.60
C ARG A 71 3.84 -7.32 -15.89
N GLY A 72 4.93 -7.09 -16.66
CA GLY A 72 4.94 -6.32 -17.90
C GLY A 72 4.67 -4.82 -17.70
N ARG A 73 4.69 -4.32 -16.46
CA ARG A 73 4.39 -2.90 -16.13
C ARG A 73 4.82 -2.55 -14.71
N SER A 74 4.95 -1.24 -14.46
CA SER A 74 5.08 -0.73 -13.09
C SER A 74 3.92 -1.16 -12.20
N HIS A 75 4.21 -1.48 -10.93
CA HIS A 75 3.21 -1.98 -10.00
C HIS A 75 3.64 -1.79 -8.54
N LEU A 76 2.68 -1.86 -7.63
CA LEU A 76 2.93 -1.96 -6.20
C LEU A 76 3.66 -3.28 -5.92
N PHE A 77 4.95 -3.17 -5.57
CA PHE A 77 5.88 -4.29 -5.39
C PHE A 77 5.86 -4.80 -3.95
N GLY A 78 5.85 -3.88 -3.00
CA GLY A 78 5.93 -4.18 -1.59
C GLY A 78 5.35 -3.07 -0.73
N ALA A 79 5.31 -3.32 0.56
CA ALA A 79 4.88 -2.37 1.57
C ALA A 79 5.83 -2.41 2.77
N GLY A 80 5.62 -1.53 3.73
CA GLY A 80 6.37 -1.59 4.98
C GLY A 80 5.62 -0.97 6.14
N ALA A 81 6.08 -1.32 7.32
CA ALA A 81 5.55 -0.80 8.56
C ALA A 81 6.66 -0.60 9.60
N THR A 82 6.38 0.26 10.56
CA THR A 82 7.25 0.45 11.71
C THR A 82 6.96 -0.55 12.82
N SER A 83 7.97 -0.85 13.63
CA SER A 83 7.86 -1.65 14.84
C SER A 83 8.70 -1.05 15.96
N LEU A 84 8.21 -1.08 17.21
CA LEU A 84 9.01 -0.65 18.38
C LEU A 84 10.23 -1.54 18.59
N ASP A 85 10.14 -2.82 18.22
CA ASP A 85 11.23 -3.76 18.28
C ASP A 85 11.32 -4.52 16.94
N PRO A 86 11.98 -3.91 15.93
CA PRO A 86 12.18 -4.55 14.63
C PRO A 86 12.93 -5.87 14.74
N ARG A 87 13.95 -5.95 15.60
CA ARG A 87 14.79 -7.15 15.75
C ARG A 87 14.00 -8.35 16.26
N ALA A 88 13.18 -8.16 17.30
CA ALA A 88 12.33 -9.23 17.83
C ALA A 88 11.28 -9.67 16.81
N LEU A 89 10.71 -8.72 16.04
CA LEU A 89 9.75 -9.05 14.99
C LEU A 89 10.40 -9.83 13.83
N VAL A 90 11.57 -9.40 13.36
CA VAL A 90 12.35 -10.11 12.34
C VAL A 90 12.76 -11.50 12.80
N HIS A 91 13.26 -11.64 14.04
CA HIS A 91 13.60 -12.93 14.60
C HIS A 91 12.39 -13.89 14.62
N HIS A 92 11.21 -13.38 15.02
CA HIS A 92 9.99 -14.16 14.96
C HIS A 92 9.62 -14.52 13.51
N ALA A 93 9.60 -13.57 12.58
CA ALA A 93 9.25 -13.81 11.17
C ALA A 93 10.17 -14.90 10.56
N THR A 94 11.48 -14.84 10.81
CA THR A 94 12.40 -15.86 10.33
C THR A 94 12.15 -17.23 10.95
N SER A 95 11.72 -17.31 12.22
CA SER A 95 11.35 -18.56 12.89
C SER A 95 10.13 -19.25 12.27
N VAL A 96 9.28 -18.51 11.56
CA VAL A 96 8.12 -19.03 10.82
C VAL A 96 8.35 -19.08 9.29
N GLY A 97 9.61 -19.13 8.88
CA GLY A 97 10.01 -19.39 7.49
C GLY A 97 9.99 -18.17 6.57
N VAL A 98 10.12 -16.96 7.11
CA VAL A 98 10.26 -15.74 6.30
C VAL A 98 11.74 -15.52 5.96
N GLU A 99 12.03 -15.27 4.69
CA GLU A 99 13.38 -14.83 4.27
C GLU A 99 13.61 -13.39 4.73
N HIS A 100 14.83 -13.12 5.19
CA HIS A 100 15.21 -11.81 5.72
C HIS A 100 16.55 -11.35 5.18
N GLN A 101 16.63 -10.03 4.90
CA GLN A 101 17.88 -9.34 4.59
C GLN A 101 17.88 -7.97 5.26
N HIS A 102 18.99 -7.61 5.89
CA HIS A 102 19.20 -6.26 6.43
C HIS A 102 20.09 -5.46 5.49
N GLU A 103 19.59 -4.33 5.01
CA GLU A 103 20.35 -3.43 4.14
C GLU A 103 19.87 -1.98 4.31
N ASN A 104 20.79 -1.01 4.24
CA ASN A 104 20.50 0.43 4.34
C ASN A 104 19.64 0.82 5.57
N GLY A 105 19.84 0.12 6.71
CA GLY A 105 19.10 0.37 7.95
C GLY A 105 17.65 -0.11 7.92
N GLN A 106 17.28 -0.94 6.97
CA GLN A 106 15.95 -1.55 6.83
C GLN A 106 16.05 -3.07 6.85
N ASP A 107 14.98 -3.71 7.34
CA ASP A 107 14.83 -5.15 7.34
C ASP A 107 13.84 -5.54 6.24
N PHE A 108 14.36 -6.14 5.17
CA PHE A 108 13.56 -6.63 4.05
C PHE A 108 13.13 -8.06 4.33
N LEU A 109 11.83 -8.29 4.30
CA LEU A 109 11.20 -9.60 4.48
C LEU A 109 10.63 -10.09 3.14
N ARG A 110 10.76 -11.39 2.88
CA ARG A 110 10.11 -12.04 1.75
C ARG A 110 9.46 -13.35 2.23
N PHE A 111 8.18 -13.48 1.97
CA PHE A 111 7.41 -14.69 2.23
C PHE A 111 6.41 -14.93 1.11
N GLU A 112 5.69 -16.05 1.16
CA GLU A 112 4.72 -16.38 0.11
C GLU A 112 3.31 -16.40 0.65
N ILE A 113 2.38 -15.96 -0.22
CA ILE A 113 0.94 -16.16 -0.08
C ILE A 113 0.48 -16.79 -1.41
N GLU A 114 -0.10 -17.98 -1.32
CA GLU A 114 -0.59 -18.74 -2.49
C GLU A 114 0.49 -18.93 -3.58
N GLY A 115 1.73 -19.20 -3.16
CA GLY A 115 2.87 -19.37 -4.07
C GLY A 115 3.30 -18.08 -4.78
N LYS A 116 2.86 -16.92 -4.31
CA LYS A 116 3.29 -15.61 -4.81
C LYS A 116 4.13 -14.87 -3.78
N PRO A 117 5.23 -14.23 -4.18
CA PRO A 117 6.07 -13.50 -3.25
C PRO A 117 5.37 -12.24 -2.73
N VAL A 118 5.50 -12.02 -1.43
CA VAL A 118 5.13 -10.80 -0.74
C VAL A 118 6.41 -10.17 -0.21
N HIS A 119 6.67 -8.93 -0.58
CA HIS A 119 7.82 -8.14 -0.13
C HIS A 119 7.37 -7.14 0.91
N PHE A 120 8.07 -7.11 2.04
CA PHE A 120 7.71 -6.22 3.14
C PHE A 120 8.96 -5.66 3.82
N VAL A 121 8.87 -4.41 4.31
CA VAL A 121 9.97 -3.73 5.00
C VAL A 121 9.57 -3.46 6.44
N ILE A 122 10.44 -3.79 7.38
CA ILE A 122 10.30 -3.40 8.78
C ILE A 122 11.32 -2.30 9.09
N SER A 123 10.85 -1.24 9.75
CA SER A 123 11.65 -0.09 10.15
C SER A 123 11.39 0.28 11.61
N PRO A 124 12.34 0.95 12.28
CA PRO A 124 12.05 1.62 13.54
C PRO A 124 11.10 2.82 13.31
N PRO A 125 10.30 3.20 14.31
CA PRO A 125 9.44 4.39 14.23
C PRO A 125 10.28 5.65 14.05
N ARG A 126 9.72 6.61 13.31
CA ARG A 126 10.34 7.93 13.09
C ARG A 126 9.29 9.00 13.32
N THR A 127 9.70 10.10 13.92
CA THR A 127 8.90 11.33 13.96
C THR A 127 9.34 12.21 12.80
N VAL A 128 8.40 12.50 11.90
CA VAL A 128 8.65 13.33 10.72
C VAL A 128 7.46 14.27 10.50
N GLU A 129 7.73 15.46 10.01
CA GLU A 129 6.68 16.38 9.59
C GLU A 129 6.05 15.89 8.28
N PRO A 130 4.72 15.97 8.15
CA PRO A 130 4.03 15.61 6.92
C PRO A 130 4.45 16.49 5.75
N VAL A 131 4.55 15.91 4.56
CA VAL A 131 4.90 16.60 3.32
C VAL A 131 3.83 16.36 2.26
N GLY A 132 3.44 17.43 1.56
CA GLY A 132 2.51 17.36 0.43
C GLY A 132 1.04 17.21 0.84
N GLY A 133 0.25 16.61 -0.04
CA GLY A 133 -1.22 16.60 0.04
C GLY A 133 -1.84 15.39 0.74
N ILE A 134 -1.05 14.51 1.33
CA ILE A 134 -1.57 13.43 2.20
C ILE A 134 -1.03 13.61 3.62
N ASP A 135 -1.77 13.14 4.61
CA ASP A 135 -1.36 13.22 6.01
C ASP A 135 -0.47 12.01 6.36
N PHE A 136 -0.96 10.79 6.13
CA PHE A 136 -0.23 9.53 6.37
C PHE A 136 -0.82 8.36 5.56
N LEU A 137 0.00 7.32 5.33
CA LEU A 137 -0.47 6.01 4.87
C LEU A 137 -1.04 5.24 6.05
N TYR A 138 -2.12 4.46 5.84
CA TYR A 138 -2.67 3.65 6.93
C TYR A 138 -3.08 2.24 6.51
N GLU A 139 -3.11 1.96 5.21
CA GLU A 139 -3.56 0.66 4.72
C GLU A 139 -2.80 0.24 3.47
N VAL A 140 -2.54 -1.05 3.37
CA VAL A 140 -2.13 -1.71 2.13
C VAL A 140 -3.07 -2.88 1.88
N THR A 141 -3.64 -2.92 0.66
CA THR A 141 -4.59 -3.94 0.25
C THR A 141 -3.88 -5.08 -0.49
N LEU A 142 -4.07 -6.31 -0.02
CA LEU A 142 -3.70 -7.53 -0.72
C LEU A 142 -4.95 -8.17 -1.34
N LEU A 143 -4.91 -8.44 -2.65
CA LEU A 143 -5.85 -9.34 -3.30
C LEU A 143 -5.36 -10.78 -3.12
N ALA A 144 -6.23 -11.67 -2.64
CA ALA A 144 -5.95 -13.09 -2.47
C ALA A 144 -7.11 -13.93 -2.99
N ALA A 145 -6.84 -15.17 -3.44
CA ALA A 145 -7.91 -16.11 -3.78
C ALA A 145 -8.56 -16.69 -2.52
N ASP A 146 -7.74 -16.92 -1.48
CA ASP A 146 -8.17 -17.38 -0.15
C ASP A 146 -7.77 -16.36 0.92
N GLN A 147 -8.71 -15.46 1.24
CA GLN A 147 -8.44 -14.45 2.28
C GLN A 147 -8.15 -15.06 3.66
N ALA A 148 -8.74 -16.20 4.01
CA ALA A 148 -8.56 -16.79 5.31
C ALA A 148 -7.12 -17.31 5.48
N ALA A 149 -6.59 -18.00 4.48
CA ALA A 149 -5.20 -18.43 4.44
C ALA A 149 -4.23 -17.24 4.45
N ALA A 150 -4.51 -16.19 3.65
CA ALA A 150 -3.68 -15.00 3.60
C ALA A 150 -3.68 -14.22 4.93
N VAL A 151 -4.84 -14.02 5.55
CA VAL A 151 -4.99 -13.39 6.87
C VAL A 151 -4.24 -14.18 7.94
N THR A 152 -4.39 -15.51 7.94
CA THR A 152 -3.66 -16.40 8.88
C THR A 152 -2.16 -16.20 8.71
N ARG A 153 -1.66 -16.16 7.48
CA ARG A 153 -0.22 -15.98 7.21
C ARG A 153 0.28 -14.60 7.67
N PHE A 154 -0.47 -13.52 7.43
CA PHE A 154 -0.11 -12.20 7.96
C PHE A 154 -0.11 -12.18 9.50
N ALA A 155 -1.13 -12.77 10.13
CA ALA A 155 -1.20 -12.84 11.59
C ALA A 155 -0.01 -13.61 12.18
N GLU A 156 0.37 -14.73 11.56
CA GLU A 156 1.53 -15.50 11.95
C GLU A 156 2.84 -14.73 11.80
N VAL A 157 3.11 -14.18 10.61
CA VAL A 157 4.37 -13.47 10.29
C VAL A 157 4.57 -12.26 11.20
N PHE A 158 3.51 -11.46 11.40
CA PHE A 158 3.61 -10.18 12.10
C PHE A 158 3.09 -10.23 13.54
N ARG A 159 2.66 -11.39 14.05
CA ARG A 159 2.09 -11.58 15.40
C ARG A 159 0.91 -10.64 15.64
N LEU A 160 0.00 -10.53 14.66
CA LEU A 160 -1.16 -9.68 14.81
C LEU A 160 -2.19 -10.29 15.74
N ASP A 161 -2.84 -9.44 16.54
CA ASP A 161 -3.93 -9.87 17.41
C ASP A 161 -5.24 -9.97 16.61
N THR A 162 -5.69 -11.18 16.35
CA THR A 162 -6.88 -11.46 15.56
C THR A 162 -8.17 -10.89 16.16
N ARG A 163 -8.17 -10.51 17.44
CA ARG A 163 -9.33 -9.85 18.09
C ARG A 163 -9.57 -8.43 17.55
N ASN A 164 -8.58 -7.83 16.91
CA ASN A 164 -8.68 -6.52 16.28
C ASN A 164 -9.14 -6.59 14.82
N PHE A 165 -9.44 -7.78 14.29
CA PHE A 165 -9.79 -7.96 12.89
C PHE A 165 -11.26 -7.64 12.65
N VAL A 166 -11.53 -6.97 11.51
CA VAL A 166 -12.88 -6.56 11.12
C VAL A 166 -13.21 -7.14 9.76
N THR A 167 -14.30 -7.90 9.67
CA THR A 167 -14.79 -8.41 8.39
C THR A 167 -15.46 -7.29 7.58
N ILE A 168 -15.17 -7.24 6.30
CA ILE A 168 -15.73 -6.26 5.37
C ILE A 168 -16.30 -6.95 4.13
N THR A 169 -17.28 -6.32 3.52
CA THR A 169 -17.86 -6.72 2.24
C THR A 169 -18.19 -5.48 1.41
N SER A 170 -18.06 -5.61 0.10
CA SER A 170 -18.50 -4.58 -0.83
C SER A 170 -19.18 -5.20 -2.05
N GLU A 171 -20.50 -5.11 -2.12
CA GLU A 171 -21.25 -5.48 -3.32
C GLU A 171 -20.89 -4.55 -4.49
N LEU A 172 -20.65 -3.26 -4.21
CA LEU A 172 -20.29 -2.28 -5.23
C LEU A 172 -19.01 -2.70 -5.98
N PHE A 173 -17.97 -3.06 -5.26
CA PHE A 173 -16.68 -3.45 -5.84
C PHE A 173 -16.53 -4.96 -6.03
N GLY A 174 -17.44 -5.77 -5.50
CA GLY A 174 -17.50 -7.23 -5.67
C GLY A 174 -16.39 -7.97 -4.93
N TYR A 175 -16.29 -7.75 -3.61
CA TYR A 175 -15.33 -8.47 -2.76
C TYR A 175 -15.86 -8.73 -1.35
N THR A 176 -15.25 -9.71 -0.69
CA THR A 176 -15.26 -9.89 0.77
C THR A 176 -13.83 -9.75 1.28
N GLY A 177 -13.66 -9.40 2.56
CA GLY A 177 -12.34 -9.22 3.10
C GLY A 177 -12.27 -9.09 4.60
N VAL A 178 -11.05 -8.88 5.09
CA VAL A 178 -10.73 -8.64 6.48
C VAL A 178 -9.75 -7.48 6.58
N LEU A 179 -10.04 -6.52 7.44
CA LEU A 179 -9.10 -5.51 7.91
C LEU A 179 -8.36 -6.08 9.12
N THR A 180 -7.05 -6.22 9.02
CA THR A 180 -6.21 -6.77 10.09
C THR A 180 -5.56 -5.63 10.88
N LEU A 181 -6.36 -4.87 11.64
CA LEU A 181 -5.87 -3.72 12.39
C LEU A 181 -4.72 -4.10 13.30
N PHE A 182 -3.66 -3.29 13.33
CA PHE A 182 -2.48 -3.53 14.15
C PHE A 182 -2.77 -3.31 15.64
N ALA A 183 -3.70 -2.38 15.94
CA ALA A 183 -4.21 -2.14 17.28
C ALA A 183 -5.62 -1.53 17.21
N PRO A 184 -6.45 -1.64 18.26
CA PRO A 184 -7.85 -1.21 18.22
C PRO A 184 -8.02 0.32 18.16
N ASP A 185 -6.99 1.07 18.49
CA ASP A 185 -6.97 2.53 18.50
C ASP A 185 -6.21 3.13 17.29
N ARG A 186 -5.82 2.29 16.30
CA ARG A 186 -5.08 2.70 15.09
C ARG A 186 -5.82 2.33 13.83
N LEU A 187 -5.68 3.17 12.80
CA LEU A 187 -6.17 2.86 11.44
C LEU A 187 -5.25 1.90 10.69
N ASP A 188 -4.00 1.80 11.12
CA ASP A 188 -2.96 1.03 10.44
C ASP A 188 -3.32 -0.46 10.36
N ARG A 189 -3.32 -1.00 9.12
CA ARG A 189 -3.76 -2.35 8.84
C ARG A 189 -3.31 -2.89 7.50
N PHE A 190 -3.42 -4.19 7.33
CA PHE A 190 -3.58 -4.78 6.01
C PHE A 190 -5.08 -4.97 5.74
N GLU A 191 -5.50 -4.65 4.53
CA GLU A 191 -6.77 -5.10 3.97
C GLU A 191 -6.48 -6.33 3.12
N VAL A 192 -7.06 -7.47 3.47
CA VAL A 192 -6.96 -8.70 2.68
C VAL A 192 -8.33 -9.00 2.09
N ILE A 193 -8.46 -8.96 0.77
CA ILE A 193 -9.74 -9.10 0.08
C ILE A 193 -9.71 -10.22 -0.96
N THR A 194 -10.83 -10.92 -1.10
CA THR A 194 -11.09 -11.91 -2.15
C THR A 194 -12.21 -11.40 -3.06
N PRO A 195 -11.99 -11.32 -4.38
CA PRO A 195 -13.04 -10.97 -5.32
C PRO A 195 -14.18 -12.00 -5.31
N THR A 196 -15.41 -11.52 -5.24
CA THR A 196 -16.62 -12.33 -5.34
C THR A 196 -17.30 -12.20 -6.71
N ASP A 197 -16.92 -11.18 -7.50
CA ASP A 197 -17.45 -10.90 -8.82
C ASP A 197 -16.31 -10.64 -9.83
N PHE A 198 -16.06 -11.62 -10.67
CA PHE A 198 -14.99 -11.57 -11.69
C PHE A 198 -15.35 -10.72 -12.92
N THR A 199 -16.56 -10.20 -13.00
CA THR A 199 -16.94 -9.22 -14.03
C THR A 199 -16.53 -7.80 -13.65
N LYS A 200 -16.22 -7.55 -12.37
CA LYS A 200 -15.77 -6.25 -11.83
C LYS A 200 -14.26 -6.09 -11.91
N THR A 201 -13.79 -4.89 -11.65
CA THR A 201 -12.38 -4.50 -11.84
C THR A 201 -11.42 -5.33 -10.98
N LEU A 202 -11.75 -5.55 -9.71
CA LEU A 202 -10.92 -6.36 -8.79
C LEU A 202 -10.82 -7.81 -9.25
N GLY A 203 -11.95 -8.43 -9.60
CA GLY A 203 -11.98 -9.80 -10.11
C GLY A 203 -11.21 -9.98 -11.41
N ARG A 204 -11.39 -9.05 -12.38
CA ARG A 204 -10.61 -9.06 -13.62
C ARG A 204 -9.10 -8.85 -13.39
N TYR A 205 -8.74 -8.01 -12.43
CA TYR A 205 -7.34 -7.82 -12.06
C TYR A 205 -6.76 -9.10 -11.46
N HIS A 206 -7.43 -9.68 -10.46
CA HIS A 206 -7.01 -10.91 -9.80
C HIS A 206 -6.88 -12.08 -10.79
N ALA A 207 -7.84 -12.25 -11.72
CA ALA A 207 -7.78 -13.28 -12.73
C ALA A 207 -6.53 -13.17 -13.64
N ARG A 208 -6.01 -11.97 -13.87
CA ARG A 208 -4.81 -11.74 -14.70
C ARG A 208 -3.51 -11.79 -13.91
N GLN A 209 -3.51 -11.31 -12.67
CA GLN A 209 -2.28 -11.08 -11.91
C GLN A 209 -2.06 -12.07 -10.75
N GLY A 210 -3.13 -12.76 -10.35
CA GLY A 210 -3.13 -13.58 -9.14
C GLY A 210 -3.03 -12.74 -7.87
N SER A 211 -2.75 -13.42 -6.77
CA SER A 211 -2.62 -12.81 -5.45
C SER A 211 -1.43 -11.86 -5.40
N SER A 212 -1.67 -10.64 -4.93
CA SER A 212 -0.65 -9.58 -4.92
C SER A 212 -1.15 -8.33 -4.21
N PHE A 213 -0.24 -7.46 -3.80
CA PHE A 213 -0.59 -6.10 -3.43
C PHE A 213 -1.27 -5.38 -4.60
N TYR A 214 -2.35 -4.67 -4.29
CA TYR A 214 -3.21 -4.01 -5.25
C TYR A 214 -3.17 -2.49 -5.13
N MET A 215 -3.30 -1.98 -3.91
CA MET A 215 -3.35 -0.55 -3.63
C MET A 215 -2.90 -0.25 -2.21
N ALA A 216 -2.75 1.04 -1.91
CA ALA A 216 -2.63 1.55 -0.55
C ALA A 216 -3.70 2.63 -0.30
N TYR A 217 -3.96 2.94 0.98
CA TYR A 217 -4.78 4.07 1.38
C TYR A 217 -3.98 5.08 2.20
N ALA A 218 -4.33 6.34 2.01
CA ALA A 218 -3.83 7.46 2.79
C ALA A 218 -4.96 8.35 3.27
N GLU A 219 -4.77 9.01 4.41
CA GLU A 219 -5.63 10.09 4.86
C GLU A 219 -5.18 11.40 4.20
N SER A 220 -6.14 12.26 3.82
CA SER A 220 -5.87 13.56 3.20
C SER A 220 -6.97 14.56 3.51
N ARG A 221 -6.56 15.78 3.86
CA ARG A 221 -7.44 16.97 3.96
C ARG A 221 -7.62 17.69 2.63
N GLU A 222 -6.89 17.30 1.60
CA GLU A 222 -6.80 18.01 0.33
C GLU A 222 -7.42 17.26 -0.86
N ILE A 223 -8.33 16.31 -0.62
CA ILE A 223 -8.90 15.45 -1.66
C ILE A 223 -9.47 16.26 -2.81
N GLY A 224 -10.22 17.34 -2.54
CA GLY A 224 -10.78 18.19 -3.59
C GLY A 224 -9.72 18.90 -4.43
N ARG A 225 -8.58 19.31 -3.83
CA ARG A 225 -7.44 19.88 -4.60
C ARG A 225 -6.82 18.82 -5.49
N ILE A 226 -6.61 17.63 -4.95
CA ILE A 226 -6.00 16.51 -5.67
C ILE A 226 -6.89 16.07 -6.84
N GLU A 227 -8.20 15.99 -6.63
CA GLU A 227 -9.18 15.67 -7.68
C GLU A 227 -9.14 16.70 -8.80
N ARG A 228 -9.20 18.01 -8.48
CA ARG A 228 -9.12 19.08 -9.49
C ARG A 228 -7.81 18.99 -10.29
N SER A 229 -6.68 18.71 -9.64
CA SER A 229 -5.40 18.50 -10.32
C SER A 229 -5.45 17.28 -11.24
N ALA A 230 -6.07 16.17 -10.81
CA ALA A 230 -6.20 14.96 -11.63
C ALA A 230 -7.06 15.24 -12.87
N LYS A 231 -8.18 15.95 -12.72
CA LYS A 231 -9.04 16.37 -13.83
C LYS A 231 -8.33 17.30 -14.82
N ALA A 232 -7.62 18.30 -14.31
CA ALA A 232 -6.90 19.26 -15.15
C ALA A 232 -5.81 18.61 -16.03
N ASP A 233 -5.24 17.53 -15.56
CA ASP A 233 -4.19 16.77 -16.24
C ASP A 233 -4.73 15.56 -17.02
N ASP A 234 -6.06 15.37 -17.10
CA ASP A 234 -6.73 14.21 -17.71
C ASP A 234 -6.20 12.86 -17.19
N VAL A 235 -6.00 12.78 -15.88
CA VAL A 235 -5.44 11.57 -15.24
C VAL A 235 -6.57 10.72 -14.67
N GLY A 236 -6.49 9.41 -14.92
CA GLY A 236 -7.48 8.44 -14.44
C GLY A 236 -7.65 8.46 -12.94
N HIS A 237 -8.88 8.69 -12.50
CA HIS A 237 -9.30 8.64 -11.10
C HIS A 237 -10.76 8.18 -11.00
N THR A 238 -11.18 7.83 -9.79
CA THR A 238 -12.57 7.44 -9.49
C THR A 238 -12.98 8.10 -8.19
N LEU A 239 -14.21 8.60 -8.13
CA LEU A 239 -14.89 9.02 -6.91
C LEU A 239 -15.81 7.89 -6.42
N ASP A 240 -16.19 7.92 -5.14
CA ASP A 240 -17.27 7.08 -4.67
C ASP A 240 -18.56 7.47 -5.43
N PRO A 241 -19.26 6.54 -6.09
CA PRO A 241 -20.47 6.87 -6.86
C PRO A 241 -21.57 7.51 -6.02
N ARG A 242 -21.55 7.35 -4.70
CA ARG A 242 -22.48 7.99 -3.78
C ARG A 242 -22.20 9.49 -3.62
N GLU A 243 -20.97 9.91 -3.90
CA GLU A 243 -20.51 11.29 -3.78
C GLU A 243 -20.71 12.11 -5.05
N GLU A 244 -20.75 11.50 -6.22
CA GLU A 244 -21.07 12.17 -7.49
C GLU A 244 -22.40 12.92 -7.44
N LYS A 245 -23.30 12.52 -6.52
CA LYS A 245 -24.61 13.15 -6.29
C LYS A 245 -24.57 14.33 -5.30
N ARG A 246 -23.43 14.59 -4.67
CA ARG A 246 -23.24 15.67 -3.68
C ARG A 246 -22.63 16.91 -4.34
N SER A 247 -23.45 17.73 -4.98
CA SER A 247 -22.97 18.99 -5.57
C SER A 247 -22.42 19.95 -4.51
N GLY A 248 -21.26 20.54 -4.76
CA GLY A 248 -20.72 21.68 -3.99
C GLY A 248 -19.89 21.34 -2.76
N ARG A 249 -19.55 20.07 -2.51
CA ARG A 249 -18.62 19.67 -1.44
C ARG A 249 -17.42 18.94 -2.03
N ASP A 250 -16.26 19.07 -1.36
CA ASP A 250 -15.09 18.26 -1.67
C ASP A 250 -15.41 16.77 -1.43
N PRO A 251 -14.87 15.86 -2.27
CA PRO A 251 -15.10 14.42 -2.12
C PRO A 251 -14.58 13.89 -0.77
N GLU A 252 -15.27 12.89 -0.23
CA GLU A 252 -14.82 12.19 0.97
C GLU A 252 -13.79 11.09 0.65
N GLN A 253 -13.83 10.56 -0.59
CA GLN A 253 -12.91 9.55 -1.10
C GLN A 253 -12.54 9.79 -2.56
N LEU A 254 -11.31 9.42 -2.91
CA LEU A 254 -10.78 9.47 -4.26
C LEU A 254 -9.82 8.30 -4.48
N TRP A 255 -9.92 7.63 -5.62
CA TRP A 255 -8.91 6.65 -6.05
C TRP A 255 -8.16 7.19 -7.25
N LEU A 256 -6.85 7.41 -7.08
CA LEU A 256 -5.95 7.70 -8.19
C LEU A 256 -5.52 6.39 -8.85
N HIS A 257 -5.69 6.27 -10.16
CA HIS A 257 -5.37 5.06 -10.90
C HIS A 257 -3.85 4.90 -11.08
N PRO A 258 -3.34 3.67 -11.32
CA PRO A 258 -1.90 3.41 -11.39
C PRO A 258 -1.08 4.34 -12.30
N PRO A 259 -1.55 4.76 -13.50
CA PRO A 259 -0.79 5.68 -14.34
C PRO A 259 -0.57 7.07 -13.72
N ALA A 260 -1.41 7.46 -12.76
CA ALA A 260 -1.28 8.76 -12.08
C ALA A 260 -0.06 8.84 -11.16
N LEU A 261 0.41 7.70 -10.66
CA LEU A 261 1.43 7.60 -9.61
C LEU A 261 2.54 6.59 -9.96
N GLY A 262 2.79 6.37 -11.24
CA GLY A 262 3.90 5.54 -11.68
C GLY A 262 3.77 4.04 -11.40
N GLY A 263 2.53 3.54 -11.19
CA GLY A 263 2.30 2.10 -11.16
C GLY A 263 1.40 1.56 -10.04
N MET A 264 1.00 2.37 -9.07
CA MET A 264 0.09 1.91 -8.02
C MET A 264 -1.22 2.70 -7.99
N MET A 265 -2.28 2.05 -7.54
CA MET A 265 -3.52 2.72 -7.15
C MET A 265 -3.40 3.25 -5.72
N LEU A 266 -3.81 4.49 -5.51
CA LEU A 266 -3.87 5.10 -4.18
C LEU A 266 -5.31 5.52 -3.88
N GLY A 267 -5.88 4.96 -2.82
CA GLY A 267 -7.10 5.46 -2.21
C GLY A 267 -6.78 6.62 -1.26
N LEU A 268 -7.56 7.67 -1.34
CA LEU A 268 -7.53 8.79 -0.41
C LEU A 268 -8.85 8.85 0.34
N SER A 269 -8.81 9.01 1.63
CA SER A 269 -9.97 9.26 2.47
C SER A 269 -9.79 10.55 3.27
N ARG A 270 -10.87 11.31 3.45
CA ARG A 270 -10.81 12.45 4.37
C ARG A 270 -10.56 11.97 5.81
N PRO A 271 -10.07 12.87 6.68
CA PRO A 271 -9.84 12.55 8.09
C PRO A 271 -11.04 11.86 8.74
N THR A 272 -10.74 10.83 9.52
CA THR A 272 -11.68 9.98 10.26
C THR A 272 -12.58 9.05 9.44
N LEU A 273 -12.67 9.21 8.11
CA LEU A 273 -13.55 8.35 7.30
C LEU A 273 -13.17 6.87 7.40
N GLY A 274 -11.87 6.56 7.42
CA GLY A 274 -11.36 5.19 7.55
C GLY A 274 -11.87 4.44 8.78
N TRP A 275 -12.23 5.13 9.86
CA TRP A 275 -12.78 4.52 11.07
C TRP A 275 -14.16 3.93 10.86
N ARG A 276 -14.99 4.49 9.96
CA ARG A 276 -16.36 4.04 9.73
C ARG A 276 -16.43 2.60 9.24
N TRP A 277 -15.46 2.17 8.43
CA TRP A 277 -15.38 0.77 7.97
C TRP A 277 -14.41 -0.10 8.77
N SER A 278 -13.79 0.47 9.82
CA SER A 278 -12.86 -0.23 10.71
C SER A 278 -13.50 -0.69 12.01
N GLY A 279 -14.82 -0.82 12.04
CA GLY A 279 -15.56 -1.22 13.24
C GLY A 279 -15.81 -0.10 14.26
N HIS A 280 -15.50 1.16 13.91
CA HIS A 280 -15.66 2.34 14.77
C HIS A 280 -16.43 3.46 14.06
N PRO A 281 -17.69 3.24 13.68
CA PRO A 281 -18.47 4.21 12.92
C PRO A 281 -18.76 5.51 13.66
N GLU A 282 -18.56 5.52 14.98
CA GLU A 282 -18.78 6.67 15.89
C GLU A 282 -17.62 7.68 15.91
N ARG A 283 -16.44 7.33 15.36
CA ARG A 283 -15.23 8.16 15.33
C ARG A 283 -15.14 9.13 14.15
#